data_d69a3bfc7337de5305f4cd4436471fc8
#
_entry.id   d69a3bfc7337de5305f4cd4436471fc8
#
_cell.length_a   1.000
_cell.length_b   1.000
_cell.length_c   1.000
_cell.angle_alpha   90.00
_cell.angle_beta   90.00
_cell.angle_gamma   90.00
#
_symmetry.space_group_name_H-M   'P 1'
#
loop_
_entity.id
_entity.type
_entity.pdbx_description
1 polymer ?
#
loop_
_entity_poly.entity_id
_entity_poly.type
_entity_poly.pdbx_seq_one_letter_code
_entity_poly.pdbx_strand_id
1 'polypeptide(L)' 'MKEADKYVKLVEWSDQDQCFIGSCPELFYGGCHGNEPRAVFDELCQIVEEMIENYKKDGKTLPPPLSGKEFVNAMQEIA' A
#
# COMPACT_ATOMS: atom_id res chain seq x y z
N MET A 1 -4.40 -1.59 17.65
CA MET A 1 -4.17 -1.61 16.18
C MET A 1 -3.86 -0.21 15.69
N LYS A 2 -2.78 -0.06 14.94
CA LYS A 2 -2.45 1.22 14.33
C LYS A 2 -3.38 1.50 13.16
N GLU A 3 -3.62 2.76 12.89
CA GLU A 3 -4.46 3.15 11.76
C GLU A 3 -3.91 2.63 10.44
N ALA A 4 -2.59 2.65 10.28
CA ALA A 4 -1.91 2.13 9.10
C ALA A 4 -2.21 0.66 8.82
N ASP A 5 -2.51 -0.11 9.86
CA ASP A 5 -2.77 -1.54 9.71
C ASP A 5 -4.07 -1.83 8.96
N LYS A 6 -4.95 -0.84 8.87
CA LYS A 6 -6.25 -1.00 8.20
C LYS A 6 -6.16 -0.86 6.68
N TYR A 7 -5.07 -0.31 6.18
CA TYR A 7 -4.89 -0.07 4.75
C TYR A 7 -4.33 -1.31 4.06
N VAL A 8 -4.80 -1.54 2.84
CA VAL A 8 -4.35 -2.68 2.03
C VAL A 8 -2.93 -2.45 1.57
N LYS A 9 -2.09 -3.46 1.72
CA LYS A 9 -0.70 -3.40 1.27
C LYS A 9 -0.47 -4.55 0.31
N LEU A 10 0.07 -4.23 -0.85
CA LEU A 10 0.35 -5.20 -1.90
C LEU A 10 1.83 -5.24 -2.20
N VAL A 11 2.36 -6.46 -2.32
CA VAL A 11 3.71 -6.67 -2.81
C VAL A 11 3.57 -7.66 -3.97
N GLU A 12 4.01 -7.22 -5.15
CA GLU A 12 3.87 -8.04 -6.35
C GLU A 12 5.13 -8.00 -7.20
N TRP A 13 5.35 -9.06 -7.95
CA TRP A 13 6.48 -9.15 -8.84
C TRP A 13 6.24 -8.34 -10.11
N SER A 14 7.26 -7.59 -10.54
CA SER A 14 7.23 -6.84 -11.78
C SER A 14 8.26 -7.41 -12.75
N ASP A 15 7.81 -8.05 -13.81
CA ASP A 15 8.70 -8.56 -14.84
C ASP A 15 9.45 -7.42 -15.56
N GLN A 16 8.76 -6.31 -15.74
CA GLN A 16 9.33 -5.16 -16.40
C GLN A 16 10.52 -4.59 -15.62
N ASP A 17 10.35 -4.49 -14.31
CA ASP A 17 11.37 -3.89 -13.43
C ASP A 17 12.28 -4.93 -12.79
N GLN A 18 11.98 -6.21 -12.96
CA GLN A 18 12.76 -7.31 -12.40
C GLN A 18 12.94 -7.18 -10.89
N CYS A 19 11.86 -6.85 -10.19
CA CYS A 19 11.86 -6.72 -8.74
C CYS A 19 10.43 -6.79 -8.19
N PHE A 20 10.32 -6.84 -6.87
CA PHE A 20 9.02 -6.74 -6.20
C PHE A 20 8.68 -5.28 -5.99
N ILE A 21 7.42 -4.95 -6.20
CA ILE A 21 6.90 -3.58 -6.04
C ILE A 21 5.88 -3.57 -4.92
N GLY A 22 6.01 -2.62 -3.99
CA GLY A 22 5.07 -2.44 -2.89
C GLY A 22 4.14 -1.26 -3.14
N SER A 23 2.85 -1.47 -2.94
CA SER A 23 1.83 -0.44 -3.14
C SER A 23 0.79 -0.48 -2.03
N CYS A 24 0.21 0.68 -1.74
CA CYS A 24 -0.96 0.82 -0.88
C CYS A 24 -2.02 1.51 -1.72
N PRO A 25 -2.97 0.75 -2.32
CA PRO A 25 -3.87 1.29 -3.34
C PRO A 25 -4.65 2.53 -2.92
N GLU A 26 -4.99 2.68 -1.64
CA GLU A 26 -5.71 3.86 -1.16
C GLU A 26 -4.85 5.11 -1.16
N LEU A 27 -3.52 4.95 -1.08
CA LEU A 27 -2.60 6.07 -0.93
C LEU A 27 -1.67 6.26 -2.12
N PHE A 28 -1.12 5.18 -2.66
CA PHE A 28 -0.15 5.28 -3.75
C PHE A 28 0.12 3.92 -4.40
N TYR A 29 0.68 3.96 -5.61
CA TYR A 29 1.19 2.79 -6.29
C TYR A 29 2.70 2.93 -6.47
N GLY A 30 3.42 1.80 -6.36
CA GLY A 30 4.85 1.79 -6.61
C GLY A 30 5.68 2.56 -5.59
N GLY A 31 5.27 2.54 -4.33
CA GLY A 31 5.94 3.31 -3.29
C GLY A 31 7.31 2.80 -2.89
N CYS A 32 7.58 1.52 -3.07
CA CYS A 32 8.89 0.94 -2.78
C CYS A 32 9.13 -0.28 -3.66
N HIS A 33 10.38 -0.73 -3.71
CA HIS A 33 10.74 -1.87 -4.53
C HIS A 33 11.98 -2.55 -3.96
N GLY A 34 12.20 -3.79 -4.34
CA GLY A 34 13.36 -4.55 -3.92
C GLY A 34 13.32 -5.98 -4.39
N ASN A 35 14.37 -6.73 -4.09
CA ASN A 35 14.52 -8.12 -4.52
C ASN A 35 13.94 -9.11 -3.52
N GLU A 36 13.68 -8.68 -2.30
CA GLU A 36 13.16 -9.51 -1.23
C GLU A 36 11.77 -9.06 -0.84
N PRO A 37 10.73 -9.90 -1.07
CA PRO A 37 9.35 -9.47 -0.85
C PRO A 37 9.05 -9.08 0.60
N ARG A 38 9.64 -9.77 1.58
CA ARG A 38 9.41 -9.42 2.99
C ARG A 38 10.01 -8.08 3.34
N ALA A 39 11.18 -7.78 2.82
CA ALA A 39 11.83 -6.50 3.03
C ALA A 39 11.00 -5.37 2.39
N VAL A 40 10.47 -5.62 1.20
CA VAL A 40 9.59 -4.66 0.52
C VAL A 40 8.33 -4.41 1.34
N PHE A 41 7.75 -5.47 1.90
CA PHE A 41 6.55 -5.33 2.72
C PHE A 41 6.82 -4.51 3.98
N ASP A 42 7.94 -4.77 4.65
CA ASP A 42 8.30 -4.03 5.87
C ASP A 42 8.51 -2.55 5.57
N GLU A 43 9.19 -2.25 4.47
CA GLU A 43 9.39 -0.87 4.03
C GLU A 43 8.07 -0.21 3.68
N LEU A 44 7.20 -0.94 3.01
CA LEU A 44 5.87 -0.44 2.65
C LEU A 44 5.06 -0.07 3.89
N CYS A 45 5.08 -0.92 4.92
CA CYS A 45 4.38 -0.63 6.17
C CYS A 45 4.89 0.67 6.79
N GLN A 46 6.21 0.87 6.78
CA GLN A 46 6.83 2.07 7.33
C GLN A 46 6.42 3.31 6.54
N ILE A 47 6.41 3.22 5.21
CA ILE A 47 6.01 4.33 4.34
C ILE A 47 4.55 4.72 4.59
N VAL A 48 3.67 3.72 4.73
CA VAL A 48 2.25 3.98 5.01
C VAL A 48 2.08 4.69 6.35
N GLU A 49 2.80 4.25 7.38
CA GLU A 49 2.74 4.91 8.69
C GLU A 49 3.20 6.37 8.60
N GLU A 50 4.27 6.63 7.90
CA GLU A 50 4.79 7.99 7.72
C GLU A 50 3.81 8.87 6.93
N MET A 51 3.20 8.31 5.90
CA MET A 51 2.20 9.02 5.10
C MET A 51 1.00 9.43 5.93
N ILE A 52 0.51 8.52 6.75
CA ILE A 52 -0.63 8.80 7.62
C ILE A 52 -0.29 9.91 8.61
N GLU A 53 0.90 9.88 9.19
CA GLU A 53 1.35 10.94 10.08
C GLU A 53 1.41 12.28 9.38
N ASN A 54 1.90 12.30 8.14
CA ASN A 54 1.96 13.53 7.35
C ASN A 54 0.58 14.07 7.03
N TYR A 55 -0.38 13.21 6.71
CA TYR A 55 -1.76 13.62 6.49
C TYR A 55 -2.34 14.31 7.73
N LYS A 56 -2.14 13.69 8.90
CA LYS A 56 -2.63 14.25 10.17
C LYS A 56 -1.96 15.58 10.49
N LYS A 57 -0.67 15.65 10.27
CA LYS A 57 0.13 16.86 10.55
C LYS A 57 -0.31 18.02 9.67
N ASP A 58 -0.66 17.73 8.41
CA ASP A 58 -1.11 18.75 7.45
C ASP A 58 -2.60 19.04 7.57
N GLY A 59 -3.30 18.35 8.45
CA GLY A 59 -4.74 18.53 8.62
C GLY A 59 -5.57 18.00 7.47
N LYS A 60 -5.01 17.10 6.67
CA LYS A 60 -5.71 16.51 5.54
C LYS A 60 -6.53 15.31 5.97
N THR A 61 -7.65 15.09 5.29
CA THR A 61 -8.49 13.93 5.54
C THR A 61 -7.87 12.69 4.91
N LEU A 62 -7.72 11.63 5.72
CA LEU A 62 -7.23 10.36 5.21
C LEU A 62 -8.29 9.69 4.33
N PRO A 63 -7.88 9.05 3.22
CA PRO A 63 -8.82 8.24 2.47
C PRO A 63 -9.29 7.07 3.31
N PRO A 64 -10.55 6.64 3.17
CA PRO A 64 -11.03 5.50 3.95
C PRO A 64 -10.34 4.21 3.50
N PRO A 65 -10.00 3.30 4.44
CA PRO A 65 -9.42 2.03 4.07
C PRO A 65 -10.41 1.20 3.24
N LEU A 66 -9.90 0.53 2.23
CA LEU A 66 -10.72 -0.38 1.44
C LEU A 66 -11.04 -1.62 2.28
N SER A 67 -12.31 -2.07 2.24
CA SER A 67 -12.65 -3.36 2.83
C SER A 67 -12.11 -4.45 1.91
N GLY A 68 -11.87 -5.63 2.45
CA GLY A 68 -11.44 -6.77 1.66
C GLY A 68 -12.40 -7.05 0.51
N LYS A 69 -13.70 -6.87 0.74
CA LYS A 69 -14.72 -7.10 -0.27
C LYS A 69 -14.62 -6.09 -1.41
N GLU A 70 -14.43 -4.82 -1.08
CA GLU A 70 -14.28 -3.77 -2.10
C GLU A 70 -13.04 -3.99 -2.94
N PHE A 71 -11.94 -4.37 -2.30
CA PHE A 71 -10.70 -4.63 -2.99
C PHE A 71 -10.83 -5.81 -3.96
N VAL A 72 -11.45 -6.90 -3.52
CA VAL A 72 -11.68 -8.07 -4.36
C VAL A 72 -12.55 -7.72 -5.57
N ASN A 73 -13.59 -6.92 -5.37
CA ASN A 73 -14.45 -6.49 -6.47
C ASN A 73 -13.68 -5.67 -7.49
N ALA A 74 -12.83 -4.77 -7.04
CA ALA A 74 -11.99 -3.97 -7.93
C ALA A 74 -11.07 -4.84 -8.76
N MET A 75 -10.47 -5.86 -8.16
CA MET A 75 -9.61 -6.79 -8.88
C MET A 75 -10.39 -7.59 -9.91
N GLN A 76 -11.61 -8.00 -9.60
CA GLN A 76 -12.46 -8.73 -10.54
C GLN A 76 -12.83 -7.87 -11.76
N GLU A 77 -13.03 -6.59 -11.55
CA GLU A 77 -13.33 -5.67 -12.65
C GLU A 77 -12.14 -5.52 -13.59
N ILE A 78 -10.94 -5.56 -13.05
CA ILE A 78 -9.71 -5.45 -13.84
C ILE A 78 -9.43 -6.73 -14.61
N ALA A 79 -9.74 -7.85 -14.01
CA ALA A 79 -9.53 -9.15 -14.63
C ALA A 79 -10.55 -9.43 -15.72
#